data_af44ae54db6a456872e32ce1f18e0edf
#
_entry.id   af44ae54db6a456872e32ce1f18e0edf
#
_cell.length_a   1.000
_cell.length_b   1.000
_cell.length_c   1.000
_cell.angle_alpha   90.00
_cell.angle_beta   90.00
_cell.angle_gamma   90.00
#
_symmetry.space_group_name_H-M   'P 1'
#
loop_
_entity.id
_entity.type
_entity.pdbx_description
1 polymer ?
#
loop_
_entity_poly.entity_id
_entity_poly.type
_entity_poly.pdbx_seq_one_letter_code
_entity_poly.pdbx_strand_id
1 'polypeptide(L)'
;NLIMLDEALIYNSHHFFGLTSVFNPDAVSDVEIYKGSYPVNYGGRISSVMHIRHRDGNNERFSLSGGLGLITSRLLLEGPIQKNKSSYLISGRSTFWDFLTRGAKNPTISGYRANYRDFNAKFNFDINQNNKLFFSGYAGQDENKLGLDLLRKWGNDVFSMRLNHIHNAKLFSNFTAYLSNYSYRVIEEDDKASFVGTSRITDYALKSDFNYFRNPEHIYNFGASVTFHRLAPGKRIPGVSSTNNEVDLGSEHAVESYAYFSNEIKLSSKVTMTSGLRFSQFSLLGPSDVYLYTPGVTKTINAIVDTISYAPRENIKTFFNVHPRVTLKYQLTETSALKVNYSSLVQYMHRLSNTITPSSSDIWKASGK
;
A
#
# COMPACT_ATOMS: atom_id res chain seq x y z
N ASN A 1 -8.95 4.01 -0.71
CA ASN A 1 -7.95 4.59 0.18
C ASN A 1 -6.54 4.31 -0.35
N LEU A 2 -5.64 5.25 -0.18
CA LEU A 2 -4.20 5.08 -0.34
C LEU A 2 -3.59 4.85 1.04
N ILE A 3 -2.95 3.70 1.25
CA ILE A 3 -2.32 3.39 2.54
C ILE A 3 -0.85 3.11 2.26
N MET A 4 0.02 3.78 3.00
CA MET A 4 1.46 3.70 2.80
C MET A 4 2.18 3.51 4.14
N LEU A 5 3.24 2.73 4.12
CA LEU A 5 4.17 2.55 5.22
C LEU A 5 5.57 2.92 4.73
N ASP A 6 6.16 3.97 5.31
CA ASP A 6 7.45 4.54 4.88
C ASP A 6 7.55 4.70 3.35
N GLU A 7 6.53 5.33 2.73
CA GLU A 7 6.33 5.57 1.29
C GLU A 7 5.89 4.36 0.45
N ALA A 8 6.02 3.11 0.92
CA ALA A 8 5.61 1.92 0.18
C ALA A 8 4.11 1.62 0.37
N LEU A 9 3.46 1.15 -0.70
CA LEU A 9 2.03 0.84 -0.70
C LEU A 9 1.69 -0.38 0.15
N ILE A 10 0.60 -0.30 0.90
CA ILE A 10 0.01 -1.41 1.66
C ILE A 10 -1.40 -1.69 1.09
N TYR A 11 -1.63 -2.87 0.56
CA TYR A 11 -2.89 -3.25 -0.08
C TYR A 11 -3.93 -3.79 0.90
N ASN A 12 -3.51 -4.50 1.95
CA ASN A 12 -4.37 -4.92 3.05
C ASN A 12 -3.77 -4.42 4.36
N SER A 13 -4.48 -3.53 5.05
CA SER A 13 -4.02 -2.85 6.26
C SER A 13 -4.47 -3.52 7.56
N HIS A 14 -5.07 -4.71 7.48
CA HIS A 14 -5.69 -5.36 8.63
C HIS A 14 -5.32 -6.83 8.74
N HIS A 15 -5.15 -7.28 9.97
CA HIS A 15 -5.15 -8.68 10.37
C HIS A 15 -6.54 -9.11 10.84
N PHE A 16 -6.82 -10.41 10.86
CA PHE A 16 -8.07 -11.00 11.37
C PHE A 16 -9.33 -10.34 10.79
N PHE A 17 -9.41 -10.18 9.47
CA PHE A 17 -10.58 -9.59 8.82
C PHE A 17 -10.96 -8.19 9.33
N GLY A 18 -10.02 -7.41 9.83
CA GLY A 18 -10.24 -6.03 10.24
C GLY A 18 -10.22 -5.80 11.76
N LEU A 19 -10.00 -6.82 12.57
CA LEU A 19 -9.97 -6.67 14.02
C LEU A 19 -8.67 -6.02 14.54
N THR A 20 -7.56 -6.19 13.83
CA THR A 20 -6.26 -5.67 14.24
C THR A 20 -5.55 -5.02 13.03
N SER A 21 -4.85 -3.92 13.27
CA SER A 21 -4.04 -3.26 12.24
C SER A 21 -2.75 -4.03 11.97
N VAL A 22 -2.29 -4.02 10.71
CA VAL A 22 -0.96 -4.51 10.32
C VAL A 22 0.18 -3.64 10.88
N PHE A 23 -0.12 -2.40 11.25
CA PHE A 23 0.87 -1.47 11.79
C PHE A 23 1.13 -1.73 13.26
N ASN A 24 2.37 -2.07 13.60
CA ASN A 24 2.77 -2.29 14.98
C ASN A 24 2.89 -0.95 15.73
N PRO A 25 2.04 -0.66 16.75
CA PRO A 25 2.08 0.61 17.46
C PRO A 25 3.44 0.92 18.10
N ASP A 26 4.20 -0.10 18.51
CA ASP A 26 5.51 0.09 19.13
C ASP A 26 6.56 0.59 18.13
N ALA A 27 6.37 0.33 16.84
CA ALA A 27 7.27 0.72 15.76
C ALA A 27 6.84 2.00 15.04
N VAL A 28 5.60 2.48 15.23
CA VAL A 28 5.05 3.65 14.54
C VAL A 28 5.46 4.94 15.27
N SER A 29 5.92 5.94 14.51
CA SER A 29 6.18 7.30 15.01
C SER A 29 5.05 8.25 14.74
N ASP A 30 4.45 8.16 13.54
CA ASP A 30 3.50 9.14 13.03
C ASP A 30 2.50 8.50 12.08
N VAL A 31 1.27 9.03 12.11
CA VAL A 31 0.18 8.65 11.22
C VAL A 31 -0.50 9.89 10.69
N GLU A 32 -0.30 10.18 9.43
CA GLU A 32 -1.01 11.25 8.72
C GLU A 32 -2.25 10.69 8.03
N ILE A 33 -3.42 11.28 8.31
CA ILE A 33 -4.68 10.88 7.70
C ILE A 33 -5.31 12.09 7.01
N TYR A 34 -5.52 11.96 5.70
CA TYR A 34 -6.22 12.94 4.89
C TYR A 34 -7.56 12.33 4.44
N LYS A 35 -8.66 12.98 4.81
CA LYS A 35 -10.02 12.56 4.45
C LYS A 35 -10.58 13.52 3.40
N GLY A 36 -10.85 13.00 2.20
CA GLY A 36 -11.50 13.74 1.12
C GLY A 36 -10.56 14.65 0.30
N SER A 37 -9.71 15.46 0.93
CA SER A 37 -8.70 16.29 0.24
C SER A 37 -7.32 16.03 0.82
N TYR A 38 -6.36 15.83 -0.05
CA TYR A 38 -4.97 15.56 0.30
C TYR A 38 -4.01 16.28 -0.65
N PRO A 39 -2.76 16.56 -0.23
CA PRO A 39 -1.75 17.24 -1.03
C PRO A 39 -1.50 16.58 -2.39
N VAL A 40 -1.03 17.36 -3.37
CA VAL A 40 -0.88 16.91 -4.78
C VAL A 40 0.18 15.84 -4.98
N ASN A 41 1.12 15.66 -4.05
CA ASN A 41 2.10 14.56 -4.06
C ASN A 41 1.46 13.18 -3.91
N TYR A 42 0.25 13.10 -3.36
CA TYR A 42 -0.55 11.88 -3.30
C TYR A 42 -1.54 11.78 -4.46
N GLY A 43 -1.82 10.57 -4.95
CA GLY A 43 -2.77 10.34 -6.05
C GLY A 43 -3.07 8.86 -6.27
N GLY A 44 -3.76 8.55 -7.39
CA GLY A 44 -4.11 7.18 -7.76
C GLY A 44 -5.23 6.55 -6.94
N ARG A 45 -5.84 7.31 -6.01
CA ARG A 45 -7.02 6.92 -5.22
C ARG A 45 -7.94 8.13 -5.05
N ILE A 46 -9.23 7.88 -4.84
CA ILE A 46 -10.27 8.94 -4.81
C ILE A 46 -10.85 9.21 -3.42
N SER A 47 -10.48 8.47 -2.40
CA SER A 47 -11.10 8.55 -1.07
C SER A 47 -10.18 9.23 -0.05
N SER A 48 -9.36 8.49 0.63
CA SER A 48 -8.48 8.98 1.70
C SER A 48 -7.03 8.54 1.49
N VAL A 49 -6.13 9.24 2.15
CA VAL A 49 -4.71 8.87 2.26
C VAL A 49 -4.39 8.64 3.72
N MET A 50 -3.71 7.54 4.00
CA MET A 50 -3.12 7.23 5.29
C MET A 50 -1.62 6.96 5.07
N HIS A 51 -0.78 7.80 5.62
CA HIS A 51 0.65 7.67 5.56
C HIS A 51 1.19 7.38 6.95
N ILE A 52 1.76 6.20 7.12
CA ILE A 52 2.33 5.72 8.38
C ILE A 52 3.85 5.74 8.25
N ARG A 53 4.52 6.23 9.29
CA ARG A 53 5.98 6.22 9.36
C ARG A 53 6.43 5.41 10.57
N HIS A 54 7.40 4.54 10.36
CA HIS A 54 8.12 3.92 11.47
C HIS A 54 9.00 4.95 12.17
N ARG A 55 9.11 4.82 13.49
CA ARG A 55 10.09 5.59 14.25
C ARG A 55 11.51 5.09 13.97
N ASP A 56 12.47 5.95 14.12
CA ASP A 56 13.87 5.58 14.06
C ASP A 56 14.25 4.83 15.34
N GLY A 57 15.23 3.91 15.23
CA GLY A 57 15.79 3.22 16.41
C GLY A 57 16.57 4.18 17.31
N ASN A 58 16.76 3.79 18.57
CA ASN A 58 17.57 4.54 19.51
C ASN A 58 19.03 4.56 19.05
N ASN A 59 19.61 5.72 18.83
CA ASN A 59 21.00 5.87 18.38
C ASN A 59 22.01 6.05 19.51
N GLU A 60 21.58 6.03 20.78
CA GLU A 60 22.43 6.22 21.95
C GLU A 60 22.66 4.93 22.74
N ARG A 61 21.61 4.13 22.93
CA ARG A 61 21.62 2.95 23.76
C ARG A 61 20.75 1.83 23.21
N PHE A 62 21.12 0.60 23.52
CA PHE A 62 20.29 -0.57 23.27
C PHE A 62 19.02 -0.52 24.17
N SER A 63 17.89 -0.86 23.58
CA SER A 63 16.62 -1.01 24.28
C SER A 63 15.90 -2.26 23.78
N LEU A 64 15.32 -3.01 24.71
CA LEU A 64 14.48 -4.16 24.47
C LEU A 64 13.16 -3.93 25.18
N SER A 65 12.07 -4.05 24.46
CA SER A 65 10.73 -4.00 25.01
C SER A 65 9.87 -5.11 24.42
N GLY A 66 8.88 -5.57 25.17
CA GLY A 66 8.01 -6.64 24.73
C GLY A 66 6.79 -6.78 25.62
N GLY A 67 5.86 -7.59 25.16
CA GLY A 67 4.63 -7.85 25.88
C GLY A 67 4.04 -9.19 25.48
N LEU A 68 3.49 -9.89 26.46
CA LEU A 68 2.72 -11.11 26.28
C LEU A 68 1.26 -10.79 26.67
N GLY A 69 0.36 -10.91 25.71
CA GLY A 69 -1.08 -10.82 25.92
C GLY A 69 -1.74 -12.19 25.76
N LEU A 70 -3.03 -12.26 26.01
CA LEU A 70 -3.80 -13.51 25.86
C LEU A 70 -3.84 -14.03 24.41
N ILE A 71 -3.73 -13.15 23.43
CA ILE A 71 -3.88 -13.50 22.02
C ILE A 71 -2.58 -13.22 21.26
N THR A 72 -1.86 -12.15 21.58
CA THR A 72 -0.73 -11.63 20.81
C THR A 72 0.48 -11.43 21.68
N SER A 73 1.63 -11.89 21.23
CA SER A 73 2.95 -11.51 21.75
C SER A 73 3.62 -10.49 20.83
N ARG A 74 4.45 -9.63 21.41
CA ARG A 74 5.21 -8.62 20.70
C ARG A 74 6.60 -8.47 21.29
N LEU A 75 7.55 -8.16 20.44
CA LEU A 75 8.94 -7.89 20.83
C LEU A 75 9.47 -6.74 19.97
N LEU A 76 10.22 -5.84 20.57
CA LEU A 76 10.91 -4.77 19.89
C LEU A 76 12.31 -4.63 20.44
N LEU A 77 13.28 -4.59 19.52
CA LEU A 77 14.69 -4.33 19.79
C LEU A 77 15.10 -3.08 19.02
N GLU A 78 15.84 -2.22 19.66
CA GLU A 78 16.41 -1.05 19.02
C GLU A 78 17.77 -0.71 19.64
N GLY A 79 18.61 -0.05 18.87
CA GLY A 79 19.90 0.37 19.38
C GLY A 79 20.77 1.04 18.33
N PRO A 80 21.94 1.58 18.74
CA PRO A 80 22.91 2.14 17.81
C PRO A 80 23.61 1.05 17.01
N ILE A 81 23.77 1.27 15.68
CA ILE A 81 24.79 0.61 14.87
C ILE A 81 26.10 1.34 15.08
N GLN A 82 26.07 2.66 14.98
CA GLN A 82 27.13 3.56 15.39
C GLN A 82 26.51 4.67 16.24
N LYS A 83 27.01 4.83 17.46
CA LYS A 83 26.47 5.79 18.44
C LYS A 83 26.37 7.19 17.86
N ASN A 84 25.21 7.82 18.02
CA ASN A 84 24.84 9.16 17.52
C ASN A 84 24.87 9.34 16.00
N LYS A 85 25.01 8.26 15.20
CA LYS A 85 25.05 8.35 13.72
C LYS A 85 24.14 7.37 13.01
N SER A 86 23.98 6.18 13.55
CA SER A 86 23.15 5.17 12.91
C SER A 86 22.48 4.28 13.94
N SER A 87 21.25 3.88 13.65
CA SER A 87 20.49 3.01 14.53
C SER A 87 19.67 2.00 13.76
N TYR A 88 19.22 0.99 14.48
CA TYR A 88 18.28 0.01 14.01
C TYR A 88 17.07 -0.09 14.94
N LEU A 89 15.94 -0.46 14.37
CA LEU A 89 14.74 -0.87 15.05
C LEU A 89 14.25 -2.16 14.38
N ILE A 90 14.02 -3.20 15.17
CA ILE A 90 13.49 -4.48 14.72
C ILE A 90 12.33 -4.83 15.64
N SER A 91 11.17 -5.15 15.08
CA SER A 91 10.03 -5.57 15.88
C SER A 91 9.29 -6.72 15.23
N GLY A 92 8.68 -7.55 16.06
CA GLY A 92 7.82 -8.64 15.62
C GLY A 92 6.59 -8.76 16.51
N ARG A 93 5.48 -9.18 15.89
CA ARG A 93 4.25 -9.60 16.58
C ARG A 93 3.83 -10.95 16.03
N SER A 94 3.27 -11.76 16.90
CA SER A 94 2.67 -13.03 16.51
C SER A 94 1.50 -13.36 17.43
N THR A 95 0.45 -13.93 16.85
CA THR A 95 -0.61 -14.55 17.62
C THR A 95 -0.29 -16.02 17.86
N PHE A 96 -0.90 -16.59 18.88
CA PHE A 96 -0.80 -18.01 19.22
C PHE A 96 -2.20 -18.61 19.50
N TRP A 97 -3.19 -18.15 18.77
CA TRP A 97 -4.57 -18.63 18.90
C TRP A 97 -4.68 -20.14 18.75
N ASP A 98 -3.93 -20.73 17.82
CA ASP A 98 -3.88 -22.19 17.63
C ASP A 98 -3.45 -22.95 18.88
N PHE A 99 -2.59 -22.37 19.71
CA PHE A 99 -2.20 -22.98 20.97
C PHE A 99 -3.39 -23.10 21.93
N LEU A 100 -4.27 -22.10 21.94
CA LEU A 100 -5.45 -22.07 22.81
C LEU A 100 -6.55 -23.07 22.33
N THR A 101 -6.65 -23.27 21.02
CA THR A 101 -7.71 -24.12 20.43
C THR A 101 -7.32 -25.58 20.31
N ARG A 102 -6.02 -25.93 20.24
CA ARG A 102 -5.52 -27.31 20.09
C ARG A 102 -6.01 -28.27 21.16
N GLY A 103 -6.27 -27.79 22.35
CA GLY A 103 -6.79 -28.59 23.48
C GLY A 103 -8.30 -28.82 23.48
N ALA A 104 -9.05 -28.23 22.55
CA ALA A 104 -10.49 -28.37 22.50
C ALA A 104 -10.91 -29.81 22.07
N LYS A 105 -11.83 -30.41 22.79
CA LYS A 105 -12.36 -31.75 22.47
C LYS A 105 -13.20 -31.76 21.18
N ASN A 106 -13.77 -30.62 20.80
CA ASN A 106 -14.54 -30.48 19.58
C ASN A 106 -13.59 -30.35 18.36
N PRO A 107 -13.62 -31.29 17.38
CA PRO A 107 -12.74 -31.26 16.20
C PRO A 107 -12.86 -29.97 15.39
N THR A 108 -14.05 -29.39 15.29
CA THR A 108 -14.26 -28.13 14.60
C THR A 108 -13.48 -26.99 15.26
N ILE A 109 -13.50 -26.91 16.59
CA ILE A 109 -12.78 -25.86 17.34
C ILE A 109 -11.27 -26.11 17.30
N SER A 110 -10.80 -27.33 17.45
CA SER A 110 -9.39 -27.67 17.40
C SER A 110 -8.80 -27.54 15.99
N GLY A 111 -9.64 -27.57 14.94
CA GLY A 111 -9.27 -27.32 13.55
C GLY A 111 -9.23 -25.85 13.14
N TYR A 112 -9.82 -24.95 13.95
CA TYR A 112 -9.78 -23.51 13.65
C TYR A 112 -8.35 -22.95 13.78
N ARG A 113 -7.95 -22.20 12.77
CA ARG A 113 -6.72 -21.40 12.79
C ARG A 113 -7.07 -19.95 12.57
N ALA A 114 -6.49 -19.07 13.33
CA ALA A 114 -6.65 -17.64 13.22
C ALA A 114 -5.36 -16.98 13.71
N ASN A 115 -4.32 -17.04 12.89
CA ASN A 115 -3.01 -16.55 13.24
C ASN A 115 -2.59 -15.40 12.33
N TYR A 116 -1.88 -14.46 12.91
CA TYR A 116 -1.05 -13.56 12.13
C TYR A 116 0.34 -13.46 12.75
N ARG A 117 1.26 -13.07 11.92
CA ARG A 117 2.61 -12.68 12.32
C ARG A 117 3.06 -11.50 11.47
N ASP A 118 3.75 -10.58 12.07
CA ASP A 118 4.39 -9.49 11.37
C ASP A 118 5.79 -9.22 11.91
N PHE A 119 6.60 -8.68 11.03
CA PHE A 119 7.97 -8.29 11.26
C PHE A 119 8.21 -6.92 10.65
N ASN A 120 8.85 -6.03 11.40
CA ASN A 120 9.27 -4.71 10.93
C ASN A 120 10.76 -4.55 11.21
N ALA A 121 11.47 -3.93 10.27
CA ALA A 121 12.85 -3.54 10.44
C ALA A 121 13.07 -2.15 9.85
N LYS A 122 13.77 -1.29 10.58
CA LYS A 122 14.19 0.02 10.08
C LYS A 122 15.64 0.26 10.48
N PHE A 123 16.41 0.75 9.51
CA PHE A 123 17.81 1.15 9.68
C PHE A 123 17.95 2.57 9.18
N ASN A 124 18.64 3.39 9.94
CA ASN A 124 18.91 4.77 9.55
C ASN A 124 20.39 5.08 9.75
N PHE A 125 20.95 5.83 8.80
CA PHE A 125 22.36 6.17 8.71
C PHE A 125 22.51 7.66 8.42
N ASP A 126 23.11 8.41 9.32
CA ASP A 126 23.60 9.75 9.08
C ASP A 126 24.95 9.65 8.36
N ILE A 127 24.91 9.69 7.00
CA ILE A 127 26.12 9.54 6.17
C ILE A 127 27.03 10.76 6.38
N ASN A 128 26.45 11.95 6.40
CA ASN A 128 27.10 13.21 6.72
C ASN A 128 26.03 14.25 7.12
N GLN A 129 26.42 15.52 7.34
CA GLN A 129 25.51 16.58 7.78
C GLN A 129 24.35 16.84 6.81
N ASN A 130 24.53 16.51 5.53
CA ASN A 130 23.55 16.79 4.47
C ASN A 130 22.82 15.54 3.97
N ASN A 131 23.25 14.32 4.35
CA ASN A 131 22.71 13.09 3.79
C ASN A 131 22.34 12.10 4.90
N LYS A 132 21.08 11.66 4.87
CA LYS A 132 20.56 10.58 5.71
C LYS A 132 19.96 9.50 4.82
N LEU A 133 20.32 8.25 5.08
CA LEU A 133 19.84 7.09 4.37
C LEU A 133 18.99 6.22 5.30
N PHE A 134 17.82 5.82 4.81
CA PHE A 134 16.88 4.98 5.54
C PHE A 134 16.58 3.72 4.72
N PHE A 135 16.55 2.59 5.43
CA PHE A 135 16.00 1.34 4.91
C PHE A 135 14.86 0.93 5.83
N SER A 136 13.71 0.60 5.26
CA SER A 136 12.54 0.17 6.00
C SER A 136 11.96 -1.07 5.36
N GLY A 137 11.56 -2.05 6.15
CA GLY A 137 10.94 -3.28 5.71
C GLY A 137 9.81 -3.71 6.62
N TYR A 138 8.78 -4.26 6.01
CA TYR A 138 7.67 -4.91 6.69
C TYR A 138 7.32 -6.21 5.97
N ALA A 139 7.13 -7.27 6.73
CA ALA A 139 6.59 -8.54 6.25
C ALA A 139 5.48 -8.99 7.21
N GLY A 140 4.26 -9.15 6.69
CA GLY A 140 3.12 -9.56 7.48
C GLY A 140 2.33 -10.65 6.79
N GLN A 141 1.90 -11.66 7.53
CA GLN A 141 1.13 -12.78 7.02
C GLN A 141 0.01 -13.15 7.98
N ASP A 142 -1.18 -13.34 7.43
CA ASP A 142 -2.33 -13.95 8.09
C ASP A 142 -2.54 -15.37 7.60
N GLU A 143 -2.95 -16.25 8.49
CA GLU A 143 -3.44 -17.61 8.20
C GLU A 143 -4.77 -17.81 8.91
N ASN A 144 -5.79 -18.15 8.15
CA ASN A 144 -7.11 -18.38 8.68
C ASN A 144 -7.72 -19.66 8.11
N LYS A 145 -8.13 -20.59 8.99
CA LYS A 145 -8.88 -21.80 8.66
C LYS A 145 -10.16 -21.79 9.49
N LEU A 146 -11.27 -21.48 8.84
CA LEU A 146 -12.61 -21.53 9.41
C LEU A 146 -13.30 -22.79 8.88
N GLY A 147 -13.63 -23.72 9.78
CA GLY A 147 -14.08 -25.05 9.40
C GLY A 147 -12.90 -25.99 9.09
N LEU A 148 -13.21 -27.14 8.50
CA LEU A 148 -12.21 -28.20 8.29
C LEU A 148 -11.43 -28.05 6.98
N ASP A 149 -12.02 -27.43 5.95
CA ASP A 149 -11.56 -27.61 4.58
C ASP A 149 -10.98 -26.33 3.92
N LEU A 150 -11.36 -25.13 4.39
CA LEU A 150 -11.00 -23.88 3.73
C LEU A 150 -9.91 -23.09 4.47
N LEU A 151 -8.68 -23.16 3.96
CA LEU A 151 -7.53 -22.41 4.47
C LEU A 151 -7.27 -21.16 3.63
N ARG A 152 -7.21 -19.99 4.26
CA ARG A 152 -6.87 -18.71 3.62
C ARG A 152 -5.57 -18.16 4.20
N LYS A 153 -4.70 -17.67 3.32
CA LYS A 153 -3.46 -16.97 3.67
C LYS A 153 -3.38 -15.69 2.87
N TRP A 154 -2.97 -14.62 3.52
CA TRP A 154 -2.69 -13.34 2.84
C TRP A 154 -1.62 -12.56 3.58
N GLY A 155 -1.02 -11.60 2.88
CA GLY A 155 0.00 -10.78 3.51
C GLY A 155 0.54 -9.69 2.61
N ASN A 156 1.28 -8.77 3.23
CA ASN A 156 2.05 -7.76 2.54
C ASN A 156 3.53 -7.93 2.89
N ASP A 157 4.38 -7.78 1.88
CA ASP A 157 5.82 -7.63 2.04
C ASP A 157 6.22 -6.31 1.39
N VAL A 158 6.80 -5.40 2.15
CA VAL A 158 7.25 -4.12 1.61
C VAL A 158 8.68 -3.83 2.03
N PHE A 159 9.38 -3.16 1.14
CA PHE A 159 10.72 -2.64 1.37
C PHE A 159 10.81 -1.24 0.79
N SER A 160 11.41 -0.31 1.52
CA SER A 160 11.72 1.02 1.02
C SER A 160 13.14 1.43 1.37
N MET A 161 13.77 2.15 0.46
CA MET A 161 15.03 2.85 0.64
C MET A 161 14.79 4.33 0.35
N ARG A 162 15.16 5.20 1.27
CA ARG A 162 14.99 6.64 1.13
C ARG A 162 16.27 7.37 1.48
N LEU A 163 16.72 8.23 0.56
CA LEU A 163 17.80 9.18 0.76
C LEU A 163 17.22 10.57 0.98
N ASN A 164 17.44 11.16 2.15
CA ASN A 164 17.19 12.58 2.40
C ASN A 164 18.47 13.35 2.09
N HIS A 165 18.36 14.40 1.29
CA HIS A 165 19.48 15.27 0.97
C HIS A 165 19.14 16.74 1.24
N ILE A 166 20.02 17.42 1.94
CA ILE A 166 19.95 18.86 2.24
C ILE A 166 20.88 19.56 1.26
N HIS A 167 20.30 20.19 0.23
CA HIS A 167 21.08 20.96 -0.76
C HIS A 167 21.63 22.26 -0.16
N ASN A 168 20.78 22.94 0.61
CA ASN A 168 21.10 24.17 1.34
C ASN A 168 20.01 24.44 2.38
N ALA A 169 20.09 25.56 3.09
CA ALA A 169 19.13 25.94 4.12
C ALA A 169 17.66 26.09 3.64
N LYS A 170 17.43 26.14 2.33
CA LYS A 170 16.09 26.34 1.75
C LYS A 170 15.59 25.17 0.90
N LEU A 171 16.48 24.30 0.42
CA LEU A 171 16.11 23.22 -0.49
C LEU A 171 16.48 21.86 0.09
N PHE A 172 15.47 21.01 0.21
CA PHE A 172 15.55 19.64 0.70
C PHE A 172 14.98 18.69 -0.35
N SER A 173 15.52 17.49 -0.45
CA SER A 173 14.98 16.46 -1.32
C SER A 173 14.93 15.08 -0.66
N ASN A 174 13.99 14.27 -1.12
CA ASN A 174 13.85 12.86 -0.79
C ASN A 174 13.85 12.04 -2.09
N PHE A 175 14.74 11.08 -2.18
CA PHE A 175 14.74 10.08 -3.24
C PHE A 175 14.36 8.75 -2.61
N THR A 176 13.27 8.17 -3.11
CA THR A 176 12.73 6.92 -2.56
C THR A 176 12.62 5.87 -3.64
N ALA A 177 13.10 4.67 -3.35
CA ALA A 177 12.80 3.46 -4.10
C ALA A 177 12.01 2.52 -3.19
N TYR A 178 10.94 1.90 -3.69
CA TYR A 178 10.23 0.89 -2.91
C TYR A 178 9.78 -0.30 -3.74
N LEU A 179 9.63 -1.42 -3.04
CA LEU A 179 8.98 -2.64 -3.48
C LEU A 179 7.77 -2.86 -2.57
N SER A 180 6.62 -3.15 -3.14
CA SER A 180 5.44 -3.62 -2.42
C SER A 180 4.92 -4.89 -3.06
N ASN A 181 4.64 -5.90 -2.26
CA ASN A 181 4.03 -7.15 -2.69
C ASN A 181 2.86 -7.48 -1.76
N TYR A 182 1.70 -7.71 -2.34
CA TYR A 182 0.54 -8.28 -1.66
C TYR A 182 0.21 -9.62 -2.29
N SER A 183 -0.01 -10.64 -1.48
CA SER A 183 -0.40 -11.96 -1.94
C SER A 183 -1.60 -12.50 -1.15
N TYR A 184 -2.45 -13.22 -1.85
CA TYR A 184 -3.56 -13.98 -1.30
C TYR A 184 -3.53 -15.40 -1.84
N ARG A 185 -3.79 -16.38 -0.96
CA ARG A 185 -3.92 -17.79 -1.31
C ARG A 185 -5.07 -18.40 -0.54
N VAL A 186 -5.91 -19.14 -1.25
CA VAL A 186 -6.98 -19.98 -0.68
C VAL A 186 -6.75 -21.42 -1.09
N ILE A 187 -6.92 -22.34 -0.15
CA ILE A 187 -6.82 -23.78 -0.36
C ILE A 187 -8.11 -24.39 0.15
N GLU A 188 -8.84 -25.05 -0.74
CA GLU A 188 -10.00 -25.88 -0.42
C GLU A 188 -9.53 -27.33 -0.46
N GLU A 189 -9.71 -28.06 0.65
CA GLU A 189 -9.21 -29.41 0.85
C GLU A 189 -10.28 -30.50 0.63
N ASP A 190 -11.57 -30.14 0.46
CA ASP A 190 -12.63 -31.10 0.14
C ASP A 190 -12.36 -31.78 -1.21
N ASP A 191 -12.30 -33.11 -1.24
CA ASP A 191 -11.87 -33.90 -2.43
C ASP A 191 -12.61 -33.51 -3.71
N LYS A 192 -13.94 -33.30 -3.65
CA LYS A 192 -14.76 -32.99 -4.82
C LYS A 192 -14.75 -31.49 -5.19
N ALA A 193 -14.46 -30.64 -4.23
CA ALA A 193 -14.43 -29.20 -4.40
C ALA A 193 -13.01 -28.63 -4.29
N SER A 194 -11.98 -29.48 -4.18
CA SER A 194 -10.60 -29.07 -3.91
C SER A 194 -10.05 -28.14 -4.98
N PHE A 195 -9.38 -27.07 -4.53
CA PHE A 195 -8.65 -26.14 -5.40
C PHE A 195 -7.62 -25.33 -4.64
N VAL A 196 -6.68 -24.77 -5.37
CA VAL A 196 -5.78 -23.72 -4.91
C VAL A 196 -6.04 -22.45 -5.72
N GLY A 197 -6.52 -21.41 -5.02
CA GLY A 197 -6.69 -20.06 -5.57
C GLY A 197 -5.55 -19.14 -5.15
N THR A 198 -5.04 -18.32 -6.07
CA THR A 198 -3.97 -17.35 -5.80
C THR A 198 -4.26 -16.01 -6.45
N SER A 199 -3.85 -14.92 -5.78
CA SER A 199 -3.85 -13.55 -6.31
C SER A 199 -2.61 -12.82 -5.81
N ARG A 200 -2.07 -11.91 -6.61
CA ARG A 200 -0.87 -11.13 -6.25
C ARG A 200 -0.86 -9.77 -6.91
N ILE A 201 -0.31 -8.80 -6.18
CA ILE A 201 0.03 -7.47 -6.70
C ILE A 201 1.48 -7.21 -6.32
N THR A 202 2.26 -6.74 -7.27
CA THR A 202 3.65 -6.35 -7.02
C THR A 202 3.92 -5.00 -7.67
N ASP A 203 4.47 -4.06 -6.90
CA ASP A 203 4.82 -2.72 -7.34
C ASP A 203 6.30 -2.46 -7.13
N TYR A 204 6.91 -1.81 -8.10
CA TYR A 204 8.26 -1.26 -8.04
C TYR A 204 8.17 0.23 -8.34
N ALA A 205 8.67 1.07 -7.47
CA ALA A 205 8.56 2.50 -7.65
C ALA A 205 9.86 3.24 -7.36
N LEU A 206 10.04 4.32 -8.13
CA LEU A 206 11.02 5.36 -7.88
C LEU A 206 10.30 6.69 -7.73
N LYS A 207 10.69 7.46 -6.73
CA LYS A 207 10.05 8.72 -6.38
C LYS A 207 11.11 9.77 -6.00
N SER A 208 10.90 11.00 -6.42
CA SER A 208 11.68 12.16 -5.99
C SER A 208 10.76 13.27 -5.54
N ASP A 209 11.00 13.81 -4.35
CA ASP A 209 10.24 14.90 -3.76
C ASP A 209 11.21 16.01 -3.35
N PHE A 210 10.85 17.25 -3.62
CA PHE A 210 11.60 18.43 -3.27
C PHE A 210 10.73 19.41 -2.48
N ASN A 211 11.31 19.97 -1.41
CA ASN A 211 10.72 21.03 -0.62
C ASN A 211 11.62 22.26 -0.68
N TYR A 212 11.09 23.37 -1.22
CA TYR A 212 11.81 24.62 -1.33
C TYR A 212 11.15 25.72 -0.50
N PHE A 213 11.81 26.12 0.55
CA PHE A 213 11.42 27.18 1.48
C PHE A 213 11.97 28.51 0.97
N ARG A 214 11.24 29.18 0.06
CA ARG A 214 11.69 30.46 -0.51
C ARG A 214 11.83 31.52 0.57
N ASN A 215 10.79 31.63 1.42
CA ASN A 215 10.71 32.53 2.58
C ASN A 215 9.64 31.96 3.54
N PRO A 216 9.39 32.55 4.73
CA PRO A 216 8.39 32.06 5.69
C PRO A 216 6.95 32.05 5.18
N GLU A 217 6.67 32.75 4.08
CA GLU A 217 5.32 32.91 3.51
C GLU A 217 5.10 31.96 2.30
N HIS A 218 6.17 31.49 1.65
CA HIS A 218 6.09 30.67 0.44
C HIS A 218 6.89 29.37 0.57
N ILE A 219 6.18 28.25 0.50
CA ILE A 219 6.76 26.90 0.47
C ILE A 219 6.35 26.22 -0.82
N TYR A 220 7.32 25.83 -1.63
CA TYR A 220 7.09 25.10 -2.87
C TYR A 220 7.43 23.64 -2.65
N ASN A 221 6.51 22.75 -3.08
CA ASN A 221 6.74 21.30 -3.11
C ASN A 221 6.57 20.82 -4.54
N PHE A 222 7.53 20.06 -5.04
CA PHE A 222 7.48 19.49 -6.38
C PHE A 222 8.18 18.15 -6.43
N GLY A 223 7.81 17.32 -7.39
CA GLY A 223 8.40 16.01 -7.52
C GLY A 223 7.81 15.20 -8.64
N ALA A 224 8.33 14.00 -8.79
CA ALA A 224 7.90 13.03 -9.78
C ALA A 224 8.03 11.60 -9.25
N SER A 225 7.27 10.69 -9.85
CA SER A 225 7.39 9.26 -9.57
C SER A 225 7.03 8.43 -10.78
N VAL A 226 7.59 7.23 -10.82
CA VAL A 226 7.17 6.16 -11.72
C VAL A 226 6.97 4.89 -10.90
N THR A 227 5.85 4.19 -11.15
CA THR A 227 5.52 2.92 -10.52
C THR A 227 5.17 1.89 -11.59
N PHE A 228 5.82 0.73 -11.53
CA PHE A 228 5.49 -0.43 -12.33
C PHE A 228 4.59 -1.34 -11.51
N HIS A 229 3.41 -1.63 -12.03
CA HIS A 229 2.42 -2.52 -11.43
C HIS A 229 2.39 -3.85 -12.17
N ARG A 230 2.44 -4.94 -11.43
CA ARG A 230 2.13 -6.29 -11.91
C ARG A 230 0.99 -6.84 -11.08
N LEU A 231 -0.16 -7.04 -11.72
CA LEU A 231 -1.34 -7.60 -11.11
C LEU A 231 -1.54 -9.02 -11.65
N ALA A 232 -1.66 -10.00 -10.77
CA ALA A 232 -2.15 -11.33 -11.06
C ALA A 232 -3.50 -11.48 -10.33
N PRO A 233 -4.61 -11.06 -10.95
CA PRO A 233 -5.89 -10.85 -10.27
C PRO A 233 -6.51 -12.13 -9.74
N GLY A 234 -6.21 -13.29 -10.35
CA GLY A 234 -6.66 -14.56 -9.83
C GLY A 234 -6.35 -15.73 -10.74
N LYS A 235 -5.83 -16.80 -10.13
CA LYS A 235 -5.71 -18.11 -10.76
C LYS A 235 -6.29 -19.16 -9.79
N ARG A 236 -7.16 -20.05 -10.28
CA ARG A 236 -7.69 -21.20 -9.55
C ARG A 236 -7.27 -22.48 -10.27
N ILE A 237 -6.56 -23.35 -9.55
CA ILE A 237 -6.11 -24.67 -10.04
C ILE A 237 -6.90 -25.72 -9.25
N PRO A 238 -7.74 -26.53 -9.91
CA PRO A 238 -8.49 -27.60 -9.25
C PRO A 238 -7.57 -28.73 -8.79
N GLY A 239 -7.97 -29.44 -7.75
CA GLY A 239 -7.34 -30.71 -7.37
C GLY A 239 -7.68 -31.84 -8.34
N VAL A 240 -6.97 -32.95 -8.25
CA VAL A 240 -7.06 -34.06 -9.19
C VAL A 240 -8.46 -34.65 -9.29
N SER A 241 -9.19 -34.75 -8.18
CA SER A 241 -10.56 -35.30 -8.13
C SER A 241 -11.65 -34.23 -8.11
N SER A 242 -11.27 -32.97 -8.30
CA SER A 242 -12.19 -31.84 -8.17
C SER A 242 -13.09 -31.69 -9.39
N THR A 243 -14.33 -31.32 -9.13
CA THR A 243 -15.30 -30.93 -10.16
C THR A 243 -15.18 -29.45 -10.55
N ASN A 244 -14.30 -28.69 -9.89
CA ASN A 244 -14.04 -27.30 -10.23
C ASN A 244 -13.28 -27.19 -11.58
N ASN A 245 -13.53 -26.12 -12.30
CA ASN A 245 -12.76 -25.78 -13.49
C ASN A 245 -11.53 -24.94 -13.15
N GLU A 246 -10.47 -25.10 -13.92
CA GLU A 246 -9.35 -24.16 -13.89
C GLU A 246 -9.82 -22.78 -14.36
N VAL A 247 -9.39 -21.75 -13.67
CA VAL A 247 -9.63 -20.35 -14.03
C VAL A 247 -8.30 -19.63 -13.95
N ASP A 248 -7.92 -18.92 -15.02
CA ASP A 248 -6.78 -18.02 -15.04
C ASP A 248 -7.23 -16.69 -15.65
N LEU A 249 -7.20 -15.64 -14.83
CA LEU A 249 -7.59 -14.29 -15.26
C LEU A 249 -6.45 -13.54 -15.96
N GLY A 250 -5.31 -14.21 -16.14
CA GLY A 250 -4.10 -13.63 -16.71
C GLY A 250 -3.43 -12.60 -15.80
N SER A 251 -2.26 -12.14 -16.20
CA SER A 251 -1.56 -11.06 -15.52
C SER A 251 -1.73 -9.74 -16.27
N GLU A 252 -1.84 -8.65 -15.53
CA GLU A 252 -1.90 -7.29 -16.07
C GLU A 252 -0.64 -6.54 -15.67
N HIS A 253 -0.10 -5.76 -16.59
CA HIS A 253 1.07 -4.94 -16.37
C HIS A 253 0.69 -3.48 -16.64
N ALA A 254 1.10 -2.58 -15.77
CA ALA A 254 0.84 -1.17 -15.96
C ALA A 254 2.01 -0.31 -15.46
N VAL A 255 2.09 0.88 -16.01
CA VAL A 255 3.01 1.94 -15.55
C VAL A 255 2.18 3.13 -15.15
N GLU A 256 2.29 3.56 -13.91
CA GLU A 256 1.76 4.84 -13.43
C GLU A 256 2.93 5.81 -13.21
N SER A 257 2.87 6.96 -13.85
CA SER A 257 3.84 8.04 -13.65
C SER A 257 3.14 9.35 -13.34
N TYR A 258 3.80 10.20 -12.57
CA TYR A 258 3.29 11.52 -12.27
C TYR A 258 4.40 12.53 -12.04
N ALA A 259 4.07 13.79 -12.27
CA ALA A 259 4.81 14.95 -11.78
C ALA A 259 3.84 15.89 -11.08
N TYR A 260 4.30 16.60 -10.07
CA TYR A 260 3.48 17.55 -9.34
C TYR A 260 4.27 18.80 -8.96
N PHE A 261 3.52 19.88 -8.77
CA PHE A 261 4.00 21.13 -8.21
C PHE A 261 2.92 21.71 -7.30
N SER A 262 3.30 22.21 -6.13
CA SER A 262 2.41 22.97 -5.24
C SER A 262 3.12 24.14 -4.59
N ASN A 263 2.33 25.13 -4.25
CA ASN A 263 2.74 26.30 -3.48
C ASN A 263 1.81 26.49 -2.29
N GLU A 264 2.37 26.54 -1.10
CA GLU A 264 1.68 26.99 0.10
C GLU A 264 2.05 28.44 0.35
N ILE A 265 1.04 29.31 0.44
CA ILE A 265 1.19 30.75 0.61
C ILE A 265 0.45 31.18 1.88
N LYS A 266 1.13 31.85 2.79
CA LYS A 266 0.52 32.60 3.89
C LYS A 266 0.12 33.99 3.40
N LEU A 267 -1.14 34.17 3.03
CA LEU A 267 -1.69 35.44 2.53
C LEU A 267 -1.83 36.46 3.65
N SER A 268 -2.02 36.00 4.88
CA SER A 268 -2.02 36.81 6.09
C SER A 268 -1.76 35.93 7.31
N SER A 269 -1.71 36.54 8.53
CA SER A 269 -1.61 35.77 9.78
C SER A 269 -2.76 34.77 10.00
N LYS A 270 -3.91 34.97 9.33
CA LYS A 270 -5.10 34.12 9.45
C LYS A 270 -5.42 33.30 8.22
N VAL A 271 -4.83 33.60 7.06
CA VAL A 271 -5.20 32.97 5.78
C VAL A 271 -4.01 32.27 5.19
N THR A 272 -4.13 30.96 4.99
CA THR A 272 -3.17 30.14 4.25
C THR A 272 -3.87 29.51 3.06
N MET A 273 -3.27 29.63 1.87
CA MET A 273 -3.72 28.98 0.66
C MET A 273 -2.67 27.97 0.19
N THR A 274 -3.10 26.76 -0.10
CA THR A 274 -2.27 25.75 -0.78
C THR A 274 -2.89 25.48 -2.14
N SER A 275 -2.13 25.69 -3.21
CA SER A 275 -2.54 25.38 -4.58
C SER A 275 -1.53 24.46 -5.23
N GLY A 276 -1.99 23.57 -6.10
CA GLY A 276 -1.09 22.65 -6.78
C GLY A 276 -1.72 21.98 -7.98
N LEU A 277 -0.85 21.48 -8.84
CA LEU A 277 -1.18 20.70 -10.02
C LEU A 277 -0.42 19.37 -9.97
N ARG A 278 -1.11 18.31 -10.35
CA ARG A 278 -0.52 16.99 -10.60
C ARG A 278 -0.86 16.56 -12.01
N PHE A 279 0.15 16.16 -12.76
CA PHE A 279 0.02 15.53 -14.06
C PHE A 279 0.24 14.03 -13.85
N SER A 280 -0.67 13.20 -14.31
CA SER A 280 -0.51 11.74 -14.20
C SER A 280 -0.73 11.06 -15.53
N GLN A 281 0.05 10.02 -15.78
CA GLN A 281 -0.09 9.10 -16.88
C GLN A 281 -0.23 7.69 -16.33
N PHE A 282 -1.17 6.94 -16.88
CA PHE A 282 -1.32 5.52 -16.61
C PHE A 282 -1.39 4.77 -17.93
N SER A 283 -0.49 3.81 -18.12
CA SER A 283 -0.41 2.98 -19.33
C SER A 283 -0.61 1.51 -18.97
N LEU A 284 -1.65 0.89 -19.52
CA LEU A 284 -1.83 -0.55 -19.46
C LEU A 284 -0.98 -1.19 -20.56
N LEU A 285 -0.21 -2.22 -20.20
CA LEU A 285 0.78 -2.86 -21.06
C LEU A 285 0.46 -4.34 -21.26
N GLY A 286 0.88 -4.90 -22.41
CA GLY A 286 0.91 -6.32 -22.68
C GLY A 286 1.99 -7.07 -21.85
N PRO A 287 1.97 -8.42 -21.93
CA PRO A 287 1.14 -9.23 -22.81
C PRO A 287 -0.31 -9.31 -22.33
N SER A 288 -1.25 -9.21 -23.25
CA SER A 288 -2.67 -9.42 -22.96
C SER A 288 -3.51 -9.49 -24.23
N ASP A 289 -4.59 -10.25 -24.17
CA ASP A 289 -5.62 -10.24 -25.20
C ASP A 289 -6.75 -9.26 -24.83
N VAL A 290 -7.12 -8.44 -25.78
CA VAL A 290 -8.26 -7.52 -25.69
C VAL A 290 -9.37 -8.01 -26.62
N TYR A 291 -10.49 -8.37 -26.02
CA TYR A 291 -11.64 -8.87 -26.77
C TYR A 291 -12.53 -7.72 -27.24
N LEU A 292 -12.83 -7.70 -28.53
CA LEU A 292 -13.83 -6.82 -29.12
C LEU A 292 -15.19 -7.51 -29.14
N TYR A 293 -16.20 -6.84 -28.68
CA TYR A 293 -17.55 -7.39 -28.53
C TYR A 293 -18.53 -6.75 -29.52
N THR A 294 -19.56 -7.49 -29.91
CA THR A 294 -20.68 -6.96 -30.68
C THR A 294 -21.29 -5.76 -29.94
N PRO A 295 -21.39 -4.58 -30.59
CA PRO A 295 -21.99 -3.41 -29.96
C PRO A 295 -23.44 -3.65 -29.51
N GLY A 296 -23.79 -3.20 -28.30
CA GLY A 296 -25.16 -3.28 -27.76
C GLY A 296 -25.55 -4.65 -27.18
N VAL A 297 -24.66 -5.64 -27.20
CA VAL A 297 -24.89 -6.97 -26.63
C VAL A 297 -24.10 -7.15 -25.34
N THR A 298 -24.67 -7.92 -24.39
CA THR A 298 -23.96 -8.28 -23.16
C THR A 298 -22.63 -8.96 -23.48
N LYS A 299 -21.55 -8.51 -22.86
CA LYS A 299 -20.20 -9.05 -23.05
C LYS A 299 -20.10 -10.48 -22.52
N THR A 300 -20.30 -11.43 -23.40
CA THR A 300 -20.11 -12.87 -23.15
C THR A 300 -19.09 -13.43 -24.13
N ILE A 301 -18.60 -14.64 -23.90
CA ILE A 301 -17.65 -15.30 -24.80
C ILE A 301 -18.21 -15.42 -26.22
N ASN A 302 -19.52 -15.63 -26.35
CA ASN A 302 -20.21 -15.78 -27.66
C ASN A 302 -20.43 -14.43 -28.38
N ALA A 303 -20.23 -13.31 -27.71
CA ALA A 303 -20.35 -11.96 -28.26
C ALA A 303 -19.00 -11.38 -28.73
N ILE A 304 -17.90 -12.14 -28.61
CA ILE A 304 -16.57 -11.74 -29.08
C ILE A 304 -16.56 -11.83 -30.61
N VAL A 305 -16.26 -10.71 -31.25
CA VAL A 305 -16.14 -10.62 -32.72
C VAL A 305 -14.71 -10.62 -33.19
N ASP A 306 -13.77 -10.17 -32.34
CA ASP A 306 -12.33 -10.15 -32.65
C ASP A 306 -11.49 -10.13 -31.37
N THR A 307 -10.21 -10.51 -31.49
CA THR A 307 -9.24 -10.53 -30.39
C THR A 307 -7.95 -9.87 -30.84
N ILE A 308 -7.56 -8.80 -30.16
CA ILE A 308 -6.29 -8.12 -30.40
C ILE A 308 -5.30 -8.59 -29.34
N SER A 309 -4.23 -9.28 -29.77
CA SER A 309 -3.15 -9.74 -28.91
C SER A 309 -2.01 -8.73 -28.89
N TYR A 310 -1.63 -8.32 -27.70
CA TYR A 310 -0.54 -7.36 -27.46
C TYR A 310 0.70 -8.10 -26.92
N ALA A 311 1.86 -7.78 -27.48
CA ALA A 311 3.15 -8.32 -27.05
C ALA A 311 3.58 -7.79 -25.67
N PRO A 312 4.55 -8.44 -24.98
CA PRO A 312 5.09 -7.95 -23.72
C PRO A 312 5.59 -6.49 -23.83
N ARG A 313 5.14 -5.63 -22.88
CA ARG A 313 5.42 -4.19 -22.81
C ARG A 313 4.82 -3.35 -23.95
N GLU A 314 4.07 -3.93 -24.85
CA GLU A 314 3.31 -3.17 -25.85
C GLU A 314 2.22 -2.34 -25.17
N ASN A 315 2.00 -1.12 -25.62
CA ASN A 315 1.00 -0.22 -25.04
C ASN A 315 -0.40 -0.59 -25.51
N ILE A 316 -1.26 -0.99 -24.57
CA ILE A 316 -2.67 -1.30 -24.83
C ILE A 316 -3.50 -0.01 -24.80
N LYS A 317 -3.32 0.77 -23.73
CA LYS A 317 -4.08 2.01 -23.52
C LYS A 317 -3.36 2.93 -22.55
N THR A 318 -3.35 4.21 -22.89
CA THR A 318 -2.77 5.25 -22.04
C THR A 318 -3.81 6.29 -21.68
N PHE A 319 -3.81 6.71 -20.41
CA PHE A 319 -4.62 7.80 -19.87
C PHE A 319 -3.69 8.91 -19.40
N PHE A 320 -4.04 10.16 -19.75
CA PHE A 320 -3.39 11.36 -19.24
C PHE A 320 -4.40 12.21 -18.50
N ASN A 321 -4.05 12.66 -17.31
CA ASN A 321 -4.94 13.47 -16.50
C ASN A 321 -4.18 14.60 -15.80
N VAL A 322 -4.89 15.72 -15.62
CA VAL A 322 -4.41 16.90 -14.87
C VAL A 322 -5.31 17.07 -13.66
N HIS A 323 -4.71 17.20 -12.48
CA HIS A 323 -5.40 17.24 -11.20
C HIS A 323 -5.10 18.54 -10.45
N PRO A 324 -5.87 19.63 -10.70
CA PRO A 324 -5.79 20.82 -9.87
C PRO A 324 -6.32 20.56 -8.46
N ARG A 325 -5.66 21.13 -7.46
CA ARG A 325 -6.10 21.14 -6.07
C ARG A 325 -5.85 22.49 -5.46
N VAL A 326 -6.84 22.98 -4.73
CA VAL A 326 -6.76 24.24 -3.99
C VAL A 326 -7.37 24.04 -2.62
N THR A 327 -6.66 24.47 -1.59
CA THR A 327 -7.14 24.50 -0.22
C THR A 327 -6.97 25.89 0.33
N LEU A 328 -8.02 26.46 0.89
CA LEU A 328 -8.01 27.69 1.63
C LEU A 328 -8.30 27.38 3.09
N LYS A 329 -7.40 27.78 3.98
CA LYS A 329 -7.56 27.70 5.43
C LYS A 329 -7.69 29.12 6.00
N TYR A 330 -8.78 29.37 6.72
CA TYR A 330 -9.03 30.59 7.46
C TYR A 330 -9.05 30.31 8.97
N GLN A 331 -8.13 30.91 9.72
CA GLN A 331 -8.05 30.78 11.17
C GLN A 331 -9.06 31.73 11.80
N LEU A 332 -10.14 31.19 12.34
CA LEU A 332 -11.20 31.97 13.01
C LEU A 332 -10.77 32.45 14.40
N THR A 333 -10.26 31.52 15.20
CA THR A 333 -9.73 31.76 16.55
C THR A 333 -8.42 30.98 16.71
N GLU A 334 -7.77 31.07 17.87
CA GLU A 334 -6.56 30.26 18.15
C GLU A 334 -6.81 28.74 18.07
N THR A 335 -8.05 28.32 18.36
CA THR A 335 -8.43 26.90 18.43
C THR A 335 -9.34 26.43 17.28
N SER A 336 -9.83 27.35 16.43
CA SER A 336 -10.81 27.03 15.39
C SER A 336 -10.39 27.55 14.03
N ALA A 337 -10.51 26.72 13.00
CA ALA A 337 -10.24 27.08 11.61
C ALA A 337 -11.29 26.52 10.64
N LEU A 338 -11.62 27.32 9.63
CA LEU A 338 -12.42 26.89 8.49
C LEU A 338 -11.48 26.46 7.36
N LYS A 339 -11.73 25.31 6.76
CA LYS A 339 -10.98 24.80 5.61
C LYS A 339 -11.93 24.48 4.46
N VAL A 340 -11.69 25.13 3.33
CA VAL A 340 -12.41 24.88 2.08
C VAL A 340 -11.43 24.31 1.07
N ASN A 341 -11.81 23.28 0.34
CA ASN A 341 -10.93 22.67 -0.62
C ASN A 341 -11.67 22.23 -1.90
N TYR A 342 -10.96 22.30 -3.01
CA TYR A 342 -11.31 21.71 -4.29
C TYR A 342 -10.21 20.74 -4.71
N SER A 343 -10.59 19.54 -5.17
CA SER A 343 -9.65 18.53 -5.61
C SER A 343 -10.20 17.74 -6.79
N SER A 344 -9.43 17.67 -7.88
CA SER A 344 -9.64 16.70 -8.96
C SER A 344 -8.84 15.44 -8.65
N LEU A 345 -9.50 14.28 -8.67
CA LEU A 345 -8.91 12.99 -8.29
C LEU A 345 -9.21 11.94 -9.36
N VAL A 346 -8.28 11.02 -9.57
CA VAL A 346 -8.44 9.85 -10.45
C VAL A 346 -7.95 8.59 -9.75
N GLN A 347 -8.55 7.48 -10.13
CA GLN A 347 -8.12 6.15 -9.71
C GLN A 347 -8.01 5.25 -10.93
N TYR A 348 -6.85 4.61 -11.10
CA TYR A 348 -6.55 3.72 -12.23
C TYR A 348 -6.61 2.24 -11.86
N MET A 349 -6.42 1.92 -10.59
CA MET A 349 -6.51 0.55 -10.09
C MET A 349 -7.77 0.38 -9.25
N HIS A 350 -8.58 -0.61 -9.60
CA HIS A 350 -9.88 -0.86 -8.98
C HIS A 350 -9.86 -2.18 -8.23
N ARG A 351 -10.45 -2.18 -7.04
CA ARG A 351 -10.73 -3.39 -6.29
C ARG A 351 -12.16 -3.83 -6.55
N LEU A 352 -12.33 -5.00 -7.09
CA LEU A 352 -13.62 -5.65 -7.31
C LEU A 352 -13.90 -6.56 -6.12
N SER A 353 -15.00 -6.33 -5.43
CA SER A 353 -15.42 -7.08 -4.26
C SER A 353 -16.89 -7.48 -4.40
N ASN A 354 -17.22 -8.69 -3.96
CA ASN A 354 -18.60 -9.17 -3.85
C ASN A 354 -19.24 -8.83 -2.50
N THR A 355 -18.48 -8.19 -1.62
CA THR A 355 -18.90 -7.85 -0.26
C THR A 355 -18.77 -6.36 0.00
N ILE A 356 -19.62 -5.83 0.89
CA ILE A 356 -19.55 -4.42 1.33
C ILE A 356 -18.24 -4.18 2.08
N THR A 357 -17.80 -5.16 2.85
CA THR A 357 -16.54 -5.09 3.62
C THR A 357 -15.38 -5.57 2.76
N PRO A 358 -14.25 -4.86 2.72
CA PRO A 358 -13.04 -5.31 2.04
C PRO A 358 -12.62 -6.70 2.49
N SER A 359 -12.38 -7.58 1.52
CA SER A 359 -11.94 -8.94 1.73
C SER A 359 -10.54 -9.15 1.16
N SER A 360 -9.79 -10.07 1.77
CA SER A 360 -8.50 -10.52 1.24
C SER A 360 -8.62 -11.22 -0.13
N SER A 361 -9.81 -11.73 -0.47
CA SER A 361 -10.11 -12.36 -1.76
C SER A 361 -10.56 -11.40 -2.86
N ASP A 362 -10.60 -10.10 -2.59
CA ASP A 362 -10.97 -9.10 -3.59
C ASP A 362 -9.99 -9.08 -4.76
N ILE A 363 -10.53 -8.92 -5.95
CA ILE A 363 -9.77 -8.90 -7.20
C ILE A 363 -9.35 -7.47 -7.51
N TRP A 364 -8.09 -7.26 -7.82
CA TRP A 364 -7.59 -5.98 -8.30
C TRP A 364 -7.45 -5.99 -9.81
N LYS A 365 -7.91 -4.92 -10.45
CA LYS A 365 -7.89 -4.74 -11.90
C LYS A 365 -7.40 -3.35 -12.26
N ALA A 366 -6.63 -3.27 -13.34
CA ALA A 366 -6.22 -2.02 -13.95
C ALA A 366 -7.32 -1.43 -14.84
N SER A 367 -7.38 -0.10 -14.95
CA SER A 367 -8.23 0.58 -15.92
C SER A 367 -7.74 0.29 -17.35
N GLY A 368 -8.66 0.10 -18.30
CA GLY A 368 -8.29 0.09 -19.72
C GLY A 368 -8.78 -1.06 -20.55
N LYS A 369 -9.41 -2.08 -19.97
CA LYS A 369 -10.04 -3.19 -20.71
C LYS A 369 -11.55 -3.04 -20.82
#